data_43136d7dae86bf5c0fd7a922119d2324
#
_entry.id   43136d7dae86bf5c0fd7a922119d2324
#
_cell.length_a   1.000
_cell.length_b   1.000
_cell.length_c   1.000
_cell.angle_alpha   90.00
_cell.angle_beta   90.00
_cell.angle_gamma   90.00
#
_symmetry.space_group_name_H-M   'P 1'
#
loop_
_entity.id
_entity.type
_entity.pdbx_description
1 polymer ?
#
loop_
_entity_poly.entity_id
_entity_poly.type
_entity_poly.pdbx_seq_one_letter_code
_entity_poly.pdbx_strand_id
1 'polypeptide(L)'
;MIVKEVMTVDPACCTRDTNLHEVAKLMVENDCGEIPVVDNKSTKKPIGVITDRDIVVRAVAKGNNPLDLTAADCMTEPCVTVTPAMAIEDCGRILEQNKIRRVPVVDTAGSYCGIVAVADIALRARENVATEVVKEVSEPGASASAAGT
;
A
#
# COMPACT_ATOMS: atom_id res chain seq x y z
N MET A 1 12.45 7.04 -10.53
CA MET A 1 11.67 5.81 -10.24
C MET A 1 10.22 6.18 -10.00
N ILE A 2 9.31 5.41 -10.55
CA ILE A 2 7.87 5.65 -10.48
C ILE A 2 7.16 4.53 -9.70
N VAL A 3 5.95 4.81 -9.25
CA VAL A 3 5.12 3.89 -8.44
C VAL A 3 5.00 2.51 -9.07
N LYS A 4 4.79 2.43 -10.39
CA LYS A 4 4.66 1.16 -11.12
C LYS A 4 5.82 0.20 -10.87
N GLU A 5 7.02 0.71 -10.64
CA GLU A 5 8.24 -0.10 -10.47
C GLU A 5 8.34 -0.74 -9.09
N VAL A 6 7.58 -0.24 -8.10
CA VAL A 6 7.65 -0.74 -6.70
C VAL A 6 6.33 -1.30 -6.20
N MET A 7 5.21 -1.05 -6.88
CA MET A 7 3.91 -1.52 -6.42
C MET A 7 3.78 -3.04 -6.48
N THR A 8 2.98 -3.60 -5.57
CA THR A 8 2.50 -4.97 -5.66
C THR A 8 1.33 -4.99 -6.65
N VAL A 9 1.39 -5.88 -7.63
CA VAL A 9 0.38 -6.02 -8.69
C VAL A 9 -0.72 -6.97 -8.24
N ASP A 10 -1.96 -6.73 -8.69
CA ASP A 10 -3.14 -7.53 -8.35
C ASP A 10 -3.31 -7.77 -6.85
N PRO A 11 -3.30 -6.70 -6.05
CA PRO A 11 -3.40 -6.85 -4.61
C PRO A 11 -4.82 -7.23 -4.17
N ALA A 12 -4.93 -7.74 -2.94
CA ALA A 12 -6.23 -8.09 -2.36
C ALA A 12 -7.12 -6.85 -2.20
N CYS A 13 -8.41 -7.05 -2.37
CA CYS A 13 -9.43 -6.04 -2.10
C CYS A 13 -10.71 -6.71 -1.60
N CYS A 14 -11.61 -5.89 -1.08
CA CYS A 14 -12.94 -6.35 -0.67
C CYS A 14 -13.99 -5.33 -1.13
N THR A 15 -15.26 -5.64 -0.94
CA THR A 15 -16.37 -4.72 -1.20
C THR A 15 -17.04 -4.35 0.13
N ARG A 16 -17.97 -3.41 0.10
CA ARG A 16 -18.73 -3.00 1.31
C ARG A 16 -19.41 -4.18 2.00
N ASP A 17 -19.88 -5.15 1.23
CA ASP A 17 -20.66 -6.29 1.71
C ASP A 17 -19.78 -7.44 2.24
N THR A 18 -18.47 -7.38 2.05
CA THR A 18 -17.57 -8.43 2.52
C THR A 18 -17.61 -8.47 4.05
N ASN A 19 -17.89 -9.63 4.63
CA ASN A 19 -17.90 -9.75 6.09
C ASN A 19 -16.49 -9.61 6.67
N LEU A 20 -16.39 -9.16 7.92
CA LEU A 20 -15.11 -8.90 8.57
C LEU A 20 -14.25 -10.15 8.74
N HIS A 21 -14.88 -11.34 8.84
CA HIS A 21 -14.13 -12.59 8.88
C HIS A 21 -13.31 -12.78 7.59
N GLU A 22 -13.93 -12.54 6.43
CA GLU A 22 -13.24 -12.62 5.14
C GLU A 22 -12.16 -11.53 5.01
N VAL A 23 -12.44 -10.31 5.48
CA VAL A 23 -11.44 -9.24 5.49
C VAL A 23 -10.22 -9.64 6.33
N ALA A 24 -10.47 -10.20 7.51
CA ALA A 24 -9.38 -10.66 8.39
C ALA A 24 -8.57 -11.80 7.74
N LYS A 25 -9.23 -12.72 7.05
CA LYS A 25 -8.54 -13.78 6.29
C LYS A 25 -7.65 -13.21 5.20
N LEU A 26 -8.12 -12.19 4.47
CA LEU A 26 -7.32 -11.50 3.47
C LEU A 26 -6.07 -10.86 4.09
N MET A 27 -6.20 -10.29 5.28
CA MET A 27 -5.05 -9.72 6.00
C MET A 27 -4.01 -10.80 6.36
N VAL A 28 -4.48 -11.96 6.82
CA VAL A 28 -3.59 -13.09 7.14
C VAL A 28 -2.89 -13.61 5.86
N GLU A 29 -3.65 -13.85 4.81
CA GLU A 29 -3.14 -14.39 3.54
C GLU A 29 -2.12 -13.47 2.86
N ASN A 30 -2.28 -12.16 3.02
CA ASN A 30 -1.43 -11.15 2.40
C ASN A 30 -0.43 -10.52 3.36
N ASP A 31 -0.39 -10.98 4.61
CA ASP A 31 0.50 -10.46 5.66
C ASP A 31 0.44 -8.93 5.75
N CYS A 32 -0.76 -8.40 5.88
CA CYS A 32 -0.98 -6.95 5.94
C CYS A 32 -2.11 -6.58 6.88
N GLY A 33 -2.13 -5.33 7.32
CA GLY A 33 -3.16 -4.79 8.20
C GLY A 33 -4.13 -3.83 7.51
N GLU A 34 -4.12 -3.76 6.19
CA GLU A 34 -4.99 -2.86 5.42
C GLU A 34 -5.48 -3.54 4.16
N ILE A 35 -6.78 -3.49 3.91
CA ILE A 35 -7.40 -4.01 2.69
C ILE A 35 -8.22 -2.88 2.06
N PRO A 36 -7.94 -2.49 0.82
CA PRO A 36 -8.77 -1.54 0.10
C PRO A 36 -10.18 -2.07 -0.14
N VAL A 37 -11.15 -1.18 0.00
CA VAL A 37 -12.55 -1.47 -0.28
C VAL A 37 -12.89 -0.83 -1.63
N VAL A 38 -13.37 -1.63 -2.56
CA VAL A 38 -13.75 -1.18 -3.90
C VAL A 38 -15.27 -1.18 -4.05
N ASP A 39 -15.77 -0.42 -5.02
CA ASP A 39 -17.20 -0.30 -5.30
C ASP A 39 -17.82 -1.64 -5.71
N ASN A 40 -17.15 -2.36 -6.62
CA ASN A 40 -17.53 -3.70 -7.04
C ASN A 40 -16.32 -4.39 -7.69
N LYS A 41 -16.43 -5.69 -7.94
CA LYS A 41 -15.33 -6.49 -8.49
C LYS A 41 -15.08 -6.29 -9.97
N SER A 42 -15.99 -5.65 -10.70
CA SER A 42 -15.84 -5.37 -12.12
C SER A 42 -15.05 -4.08 -12.38
N THR A 43 -15.45 -2.98 -11.76
CA THR A 43 -14.82 -1.68 -11.93
C THR A 43 -13.67 -1.45 -10.96
N LYS A 44 -13.68 -2.08 -9.80
CA LYS A 44 -12.64 -2.03 -8.76
C LYS A 44 -12.20 -0.60 -8.41
N LYS A 45 -13.13 0.32 -8.30
CA LYS A 45 -12.80 1.70 -7.89
C LYS A 45 -12.66 1.76 -6.37
N PRO A 46 -11.48 2.14 -5.84
CA PRO A 46 -11.32 2.26 -4.39
C PRO A 46 -12.24 3.34 -3.83
N ILE A 47 -13.02 2.98 -2.83
CA ILE A 47 -13.94 3.90 -2.15
C ILE A 47 -13.53 4.14 -0.71
N GLY A 48 -12.67 3.30 -0.17
CA GLY A 48 -12.15 3.42 1.18
C GLY A 48 -11.16 2.33 1.47
N VAL A 49 -10.74 2.26 2.71
CA VAL A 49 -9.85 1.21 3.21
C VAL A 49 -10.38 0.70 4.55
N ILE A 50 -10.04 -0.55 4.87
CA ILE A 50 -10.32 -1.12 6.19
C ILE A 50 -9.02 -1.66 6.76
N THR A 51 -8.70 -1.25 7.98
CA THR A 51 -7.49 -1.67 8.68
C THR A 51 -7.84 -2.57 9.86
N ASP A 52 -6.86 -3.31 10.36
CA ASP A 52 -6.97 -4.08 11.60
C ASP A 52 -7.34 -3.16 12.76
N ARG A 53 -6.77 -1.96 12.82
CA ARG A 53 -7.12 -0.95 13.82
C ARG A 53 -8.58 -0.53 13.71
N ASP A 54 -9.12 -0.34 12.51
CA ASP A 54 -10.54 -0.01 12.29
C ASP A 54 -11.46 -1.07 12.90
N ILE A 55 -11.13 -2.34 12.73
CA ILE A 55 -11.90 -3.46 13.29
C ILE A 55 -11.86 -3.42 14.81
N VAL A 56 -10.70 -3.22 15.40
CA VAL A 56 -10.54 -3.15 16.86
C VAL A 56 -11.32 -1.95 17.44
N VAL A 57 -11.13 -0.76 16.86
CA VAL A 57 -11.71 0.47 17.39
C VAL A 57 -13.19 0.60 17.12
N ARG A 58 -13.65 0.19 15.92
CA ARG A 58 -15.04 0.42 15.49
C ARG A 58 -15.97 -0.77 15.73
N ALA A 59 -15.43 -1.96 15.97
CA ALA A 59 -16.24 -3.13 16.28
C ALA A 59 -15.99 -3.61 17.71
N VAL A 60 -14.78 -4.10 18.00
CA VAL A 60 -14.47 -4.73 19.29
C VAL A 60 -14.63 -3.75 20.45
N ALA A 61 -14.07 -2.54 20.34
CA ALA A 61 -14.13 -1.53 21.42
C ALA A 61 -15.55 -1.06 21.70
N LYS A 62 -16.46 -1.16 20.72
CA LYS A 62 -17.88 -0.80 20.90
C LYS A 62 -18.72 -1.95 21.43
N GLY A 63 -18.12 -3.09 21.69
CA GLY A 63 -18.83 -4.27 22.21
C GLY A 63 -19.58 -5.08 21.15
N ASN A 64 -19.35 -4.80 19.86
CA ASN A 64 -19.97 -5.56 18.78
C ASN A 64 -19.12 -6.78 18.43
N ASN A 65 -19.80 -7.88 18.04
CA ASN A 65 -19.11 -9.05 17.53
C ASN A 65 -18.65 -8.77 16.08
N PRO A 66 -17.34 -8.74 15.79
CA PRO A 66 -16.85 -8.48 14.43
C PRO A 66 -17.37 -9.49 13.40
N LEU A 67 -17.66 -10.72 13.82
CA LEU A 67 -18.15 -11.78 12.92
C LEU A 67 -19.56 -11.50 12.37
N ASP A 68 -20.28 -10.57 12.97
CA ASP A 68 -21.63 -10.18 12.53
C ASP A 68 -21.63 -8.92 11.64
N LEU A 69 -20.45 -8.35 11.37
CA LEU A 69 -20.28 -7.09 10.67
C LEU A 69 -19.66 -7.26 9.30
N THR A 70 -19.81 -6.22 8.47
CA THR A 70 -19.20 -6.13 7.14
C THR A 70 -18.16 -5.02 7.06
N ALA A 71 -17.41 -4.95 5.95
CA ALA A 71 -16.45 -3.90 5.70
C ALA A 71 -17.08 -2.51 5.82
N ALA A 72 -18.32 -2.34 5.32
CA ALA A 72 -19.04 -1.07 5.40
C ALA A 72 -19.17 -0.53 6.83
N ASP A 73 -19.29 -1.42 7.81
CA ASP A 73 -19.46 -1.03 9.21
C ASP A 73 -18.22 -0.44 9.84
N CYS A 74 -17.03 -0.76 9.32
CA CYS A 74 -15.76 -0.40 9.96
C CYS A 74 -14.81 0.40 9.06
N MET A 75 -15.04 0.45 7.75
CA MET A 75 -14.13 1.09 6.80
C MET A 75 -13.97 2.60 7.01
N THR A 76 -12.87 3.12 6.53
CA THR A 76 -12.59 4.57 6.46
C THR A 76 -12.75 5.06 5.02
N GLU A 77 -13.47 6.16 4.82
CA GLU A 77 -13.69 6.81 3.52
C GLU A 77 -13.27 8.29 3.61
N PRO A 78 -12.90 8.94 2.49
CA PRO A 78 -12.61 8.36 1.18
C PRO A 78 -11.26 7.65 1.13
N CYS A 79 -10.96 7.00 -0.01
CA CYS A 79 -9.68 6.35 -0.20
C CYS A 79 -8.67 7.32 -0.82
N VAL A 80 -7.51 7.47 -0.19
CA VAL A 80 -6.37 8.16 -0.80
C VAL A 80 -5.76 7.22 -1.83
N THR A 81 -5.49 7.69 -3.04
CA THR A 81 -4.93 6.88 -4.12
C THR A 81 -3.78 7.60 -4.82
N VAL A 82 -2.95 6.83 -5.51
CA VAL A 82 -1.88 7.33 -6.38
C VAL A 82 -1.98 6.66 -7.75
N THR A 83 -1.19 7.13 -8.72
CA THR A 83 -1.17 6.58 -10.07
C THR A 83 0.15 5.86 -10.36
N PRO A 84 0.18 4.91 -11.32
CA PRO A 84 1.40 4.17 -11.65
C PRO A 84 2.55 5.05 -12.14
N ALA A 85 2.25 6.15 -12.80
CA ALA A 85 3.27 7.06 -13.35
C ALA A 85 3.81 8.08 -12.35
N MET A 86 3.23 8.15 -11.15
CA MET A 86 3.66 9.10 -10.12
C MET A 86 5.10 8.78 -9.66
N ALA A 87 5.90 9.83 -9.43
CA ALA A 87 7.23 9.67 -8.86
C ALA A 87 7.14 9.09 -7.44
N ILE A 88 8.08 8.22 -7.10
CA ILE A 88 8.12 7.60 -5.76
C ILE A 88 8.20 8.65 -4.66
N GLU A 89 8.95 9.72 -4.87
CA GLU A 89 9.09 10.81 -3.91
C GLU A 89 7.74 11.47 -3.61
N ASP A 90 6.92 11.66 -4.63
CA ASP A 90 5.58 12.22 -4.48
C ASP A 90 4.65 11.25 -3.74
N CYS A 91 4.75 9.97 -4.07
CA CYS A 91 4.01 8.92 -3.37
C CYS A 91 4.39 8.88 -1.88
N GLY A 92 5.69 8.97 -1.58
CA GLY A 92 6.19 9.03 -0.21
C GLY A 92 5.62 10.21 0.57
N ARG A 93 5.53 11.38 -0.07
CA ARG A 93 4.92 12.56 0.55
C ARG A 93 3.44 12.36 0.86
N ILE A 94 2.69 11.72 -0.04
CA ILE A 94 1.27 11.41 0.17
C ILE A 94 1.09 10.48 1.36
N LEU A 95 1.89 9.42 1.46
CA LEU A 95 1.88 8.51 2.60
C LEU A 95 2.15 9.25 3.91
N GLU A 96 3.16 10.10 3.93
CA GLU A 96 3.55 10.88 5.10
C GLU A 96 2.47 11.90 5.51
N GLN A 97 1.98 12.69 4.56
CA GLN A 97 0.96 13.71 4.80
C GLN A 97 -0.34 13.14 5.33
N ASN A 98 -0.71 11.95 4.87
CA ASN A 98 -1.94 11.27 5.30
C ASN A 98 -1.71 10.33 6.48
N LYS A 99 -0.47 10.17 6.95
CA LYS A 99 -0.10 9.29 8.06
C LYS A 99 -0.56 7.85 7.84
N ILE A 100 -0.40 7.37 6.61
CA ILE A 100 -0.75 6.02 6.19
C ILE A 100 0.49 5.24 5.77
N ARG A 101 0.45 3.92 5.90
CA ARG A 101 1.58 3.04 5.58
C ARG A 101 1.47 2.38 4.22
N ARG A 102 0.28 2.39 3.63
CA ARG A 102 0.01 1.80 2.32
C ARG A 102 -0.94 2.71 1.55
N VAL A 103 -0.81 2.71 0.24
CA VAL A 103 -1.70 3.50 -0.62
C VAL A 103 -2.06 2.69 -1.86
N PRO A 104 -3.36 2.58 -2.18
CA PRO A 104 -3.80 1.94 -3.41
C PRO A 104 -3.39 2.75 -4.64
N VAL A 105 -3.04 2.02 -5.69
CA VAL A 105 -2.69 2.56 -7.01
C VAL A 105 -3.86 2.34 -7.95
N VAL A 106 -4.28 3.39 -8.65
CA VAL A 106 -5.36 3.33 -9.62
C VAL A 106 -4.86 3.66 -11.01
N ASP A 107 -5.40 2.98 -12.02
CA ASP A 107 -5.11 3.24 -13.42
C ASP A 107 -5.89 4.46 -13.95
N THR A 108 -5.81 4.72 -15.25
CA THR A 108 -6.50 5.87 -15.88
C THR A 108 -8.01 5.79 -15.79
N ALA A 109 -8.57 4.60 -15.65
CA ALA A 109 -10.02 4.40 -15.46
C ALA A 109 -10.43 4.54 -13.98
N GLY A 110 -9.47 4.75 -13.07
CA GLY A 110 -9.74 4.79 -11.64
C GLY A 110 -9.84 3.43 -10.98
N SER A 111 -9.46 2.36 -11.70
CA SER A 111 -9.53 0.99 -11.18
C SER A 111 -8.29 0.64 -10.37
N TYR A 112 -8.50 -0.08 -9.28
CA TYR A 112 -7.44 -0.55 -8.40
C TYR A 112 -6.55 -1.57 -9.14
N CYS A 113 -5.27 -1.26 -9.27
CA CYS A 113 -4.32 -2.09 -10.03
C CYS A 113 -3.07 -2.47 -9.24
N GLY A 114 -2.84 -1.85 -8.11
CA GLY A 114 -1.65 -2.11 -7.31
C GLY A 114 -1.74 -1.49 -5.93
N ILE A 115 -0.77 -1.78 -5.10
CA ILE A 115 -0.63 -1.15 -3.78
C ILE A 115 0.85 -0.90 -3.48
N VAL A 116 1.15 0.23 -2.86
CA VAL A 116 2.50 0.59 -2.43
C VAL A 116 2.53 0.74 -0.93
N ALA A 117 3.51 0.10 -0.29
CA ALA A 117 3.78 0.26 1.14
C ALA A 117 5.02 1.12 1.36
N VAL A 118 5.08 1.83 2.48
CA VAL A 118 6.27 2.56 2.90
C VAL A 118 7.49 1.64 2.92
N ALA A 119 7.32 0.40 3.40
CA ALA A 119 8.38 -0.59 3.44
C ALA A 119 8.95 -0.92 2.06
N ASP A 120 8.11 -0.96 1.03
CA ASP A 120 8.54 -1.22 -0.36
C ASP A 120 9.41 -0.10 -0.88
N ILE A 121 9.03 1.15 -0.61
CA ILE A 121 9.81 2.33 -1.00
C ILE A 121 11.16 2.33 -0.29
N ALA A 122 11.18 2.07 1.01
CA ALA A 122 12.40 2.04 1.81
C ALA A 122 13.36 0.95 1.34
N LEU A 123 12.86 -0.25 1.05
CA LEU A 123 13.65 -1.37 0.56
C LEU A 123 14.28 -1.03 -0.79
N ARG A 124 13.49 -0.45 -1.71
CA ARG A 124 13.98 -0.08 -3.04
C ARG A 124 15.02 1.02 -2.97
N ALA A 125 14.86 2.00 -2.09
CA ALA A 125 15.85 3.05 -1.87
C ALA A 125 17.19 2.47 -1.40
N ARG A 126 17.18 1.49 -0.49
CA ARG A 126 18.38 0.79 -0.01
C ARG A 126 19.05 0.00 -1.13
N GLU A 127 18.27 -0.70 -1.95
CA GLU A 127 18.78 -1.46 -3.10
C GLU A 127 19.46 -0.54 -4.10
N ASN A 128 18.88 0.63 -4.39
CA ASN A 128 19.45 1.61 -5.31
C ASN A 128 20.78 2.16 -4.77
N VAL A 129 20.85 2.50 -3.50
CA VAL A 129 22.09 2.97 -2.87
C VAL A 129 23.18 1.89 -2.94
N ALA A 130 22.84 0.66 -2.59
CA ALA A 130 23.79 -0.46 -2.65
C ALA A 130 24.30 -0.70 -4.08
N THR A 131 23.40 -0.64 -5.07
CA THR A 131 23.76 -0.80 -6.48
C THR A 131 24.69 0.31 -6.97
N GLU A 132 24.42 1.55 -6.60
CA GLU A 132 25.30 2.70 -6.96
C GLU A 132 26.68 2.56 -6.34
N VAL A 133 26.78 2.17 -5.07
CA VAL A 133 28.06 1.96 -4.40
C VAL A 133 28.87 0.86 -5.10
N VAL A 134 28.25 -0.26 -5.42
CA VAL A 134 28.92 -1.37 -6.14
C VAL A 134 29.38 -0.91 -7.51
N LYS A 135 28.57 -0.15 -8.24
CA LYS A 135 28.90 0.38 -9.56
C LYS A 135 30.12 1.31 -9.49
N GLU A 136 30.15 2.26 -8.57
CA GLU A 136 31.28 3.18 -8.37
C GLU A 136 32.56 2.44 -8.04
N VAL A 137 32.53 1.47 -7.16
CA VAL A 137 33.69 0.67 -6.76
C VAL A 137 34.23 -0.16 -7.93
N SER A 138 33.36 -0.60 -8.85
CA SER A 138 33.72 -1.43 -9.99
C SER A 138 34.24 -0.64 -11.20
N GLU A 139 34.03 0.66 -11.29
CA GLU A 139 34.46 1.48 -12.41
C GLU A 139 35.96 1.79 -12.35
N PRO A 140 36.71 1.64 -13.47
CA PRO A 140 38.13 2.00 -13.50
C PRO A 140 38.37 3.48 -13.18
N GLY A 141 39.25 3.74 -12.24
CA GLY A 141 39.61 5.09 -11.83
C GLY A 141 38.68 5.75 -10.81
N ALA A 142 37.59 5.13 -10.45
CA ALA A 142 36.65 5.64 -9.46
C ALA A 142 36.96 5.21 -8.02
N SER A 143 37.83 4.22 -7.84
CA SER A 143 38.11 3.58 -6.55
C SER A 143 38.59 4.55 -5.46
N ALA A 144 39.45 5.52 -5.80
CA ALA A 144 39.99 6.48 -4.83
C ALA A 144 38.93 7.43 -4.29
N SER A 145 37.97 7.87 -5.14
CA SER A 145 36.86 8.72 -4.71
C SER A 145 35.83 7.93 -3.90
N ALA A 146 35.54 6.71 -4.30
CA ALA A 146 34.58 5.84 -3.62
C ALA A 146 35.05 5.48 -2.20
N ALA A 147 36.34 5.27 -2.02
CA ALA A 147 36.93 4.94 -0.71
C ALA A 147 36.83 6.09 0.30
N GLY A 148 36.67 7.33 -0.15
CA GLY A 148 36.54 8.50 0.71
C GLY A 148 35.14 8.72 1.27
N THR A 149 34.21 7.94 0.85
CA THR A 149 32.81 8.03 1.28
C THR A 149 32.37 6.80 2.04
#